data_1f2dd11349839742ea2b46a84044640f
#
_entry.id   1f2dd11349839742ea2b46a84044640f
#
_cell.length_a   1.000
_cell.length_b   1.000
_cell.length_c   1.000
_cell.angle_alpha   90.00
_cell.angle_beta   90.00
_cell.angle_gamma   90.00
#
_symmetry.space_group_name_H-M   'P 1'
#
loop_
_entity.id
_entity.type
_entity.pdbx_description
1 polymer ?
#
loop_
_entity_poly.entity_id
_entity_poly.type
_entity_poly.pdbx_seq_one_letter_code
_entity_poly.pdbx_strand_id
1 'polypeptide(L)'
;SWCERNGIKFGADLNAYTSIDQTVYNISNATITKAGVADTCLIILHDWAGSLLLKDNEIDQERGVIREEWRTRRSRIAPMRMMEDAMPVIYAGSKYADCLPIGHIEVVDTFRYDVLRDYYRRWYRPDLQGIIVVGDINVDEMEAKIKNLFKDDTVPAGAPERTYYGVPDNKEMIVYTQADKEQPTLNL
;
A
#
# COMPACT_ATOMS: atom_id res chain seq x y z
N SER A 1 1.16 -0.58 22.38
CA SER A 1 1.62 -1.75 21.58
C SER A 1 3.05 -2.16 21.93
N TRP A 2 3.51 -3.30 21.42
CA TRP A 2 4.92 -3.71 21.55
C TRP A 2 5.84 -2.70 20.84
N CYS A 3 5.46 -2.25 19.66
CA CYS A 3 6.20 -1.27 18.88
C CYS A 3 6.47 0.02 19.66
N GLU A 4 5.47 0.61 20.25
CA GLU A 4 5.60 1.85 21.04
C GLU A 4 6.54 1.68 22.25
N ARG A 5 6.43 0.54 22.96
CA ARG A 5 7.33 0.22 24.09
C ARG A 5 8.79 0.06 23.66
N ASN A 6 9.05 -0.20 22.37
CA ASN A 6 10.38 -0.30 21.78
C ASN A 6 10.78 0.92 20.95
N GLY A 7 10.04 2.02 21.07
CA GLY A 7 10.37 3.29 20.44
C GLY A 7 9.96 3.40 18.97
N ILE A 8 9.26 2.40 18.42
CA ILE A 8 8.74 2.38 17.05
C ILE A 8 7.38 3.05 17.06
N LYS A 9 7.28 4.23 16.50
CA LYS A 9 6.06 5.06 16.51
C LYS A 9 5.18 4.73 15.31
N PHE A 10 3.90 4.47 15.58
CA PHE A 10 2.91 4.27 14.52
C PHE A 10 2.78 5.53 13.65
N GLY A 11 2.71 5.37 12.34
CA GLY A 11 2.64 6.45 11.36
C GLY A 11 3.98 7.10 11.01
N ALA A 12 4.93 7.19 11.95
CA ALA A 12 6.26 7.75 11.69
C ALA A 12 7.27 6.65 11.32
N ASP A 13 7.36 5.60 12.12
CA ASP A 13 8.35 4.52 11.95
C ASP A 13 7.73 3.24 11.39
N LEU A 14 6.45 3.01 11.66
CA LEU A 14 5.66 1.88 11.19
C LEU A 14 4.58 2.40 10.26
N ASN A 15 4.72 2.13 8.96
CA ASN A 15 3.86 2.69 7.93
C ASN A 15 3.74 1.75 6.73
N ALA A 16 2.81 2.09 5.83
CA ALA A 16 2.68 1.46 4.53
C ALA A 16 2.27 2.50 3.48
N TYR A 17 2.62 2.25 2.24
CA TYR A 17 2.12 3.03 1.11
C TYR A 17 1.80 2.12 -0.07
N THR A 18 0.85 2.55 -0.89
CA THR A 18 0.43 1.87 -2.12
C THR A 18 0.64 2.80 -3.31
N SER A 19 1.22 2.25 -4.36
CA SER A 19 1.26 2.85 -5.70
C SER A 19 0.39 2.03 -6.67
N ILE A 20 0.46 2.33 -7.96
CA ILE A 20 -0.34 1.63 -8.98
C ILE A 20 -0.02 0.13 -9.03
N ASP A 21 1.22 -0.26 -8.77
CA ASP A 21 1.72 -1.62 -9.01
C ASP A 21 2.41 -2.29 -7.81
N GLN A 22 2.49 -1.59 -6.68
CA GLN A 22 3.11 -2.14 -5.48
C GLN A 22 2.49 -1.60 -4.19
N THR A 23 2.55 -2.40 -3.13
CA THR A 23 2.34 -1.96 -1.76
C THR A 23 3.60 -2.24 -0.97
N VAL A 24 4.08 -1.25 -0.24
CA VAL A 24 5.29 -1.35 0.58
C VAL A 24 4.92 -1.15 2.04
N TYR A 25 5.36 -2.07 2.89
CA TYR A 25 5.26 -2.00 4.34
C TYR A 25 6.65 -1.72 4.89
N ASN A 26 6.78 -0.77 5.77
CA ASN A 26 8.08 -0.42 6.34
C ASN A 26 8.04 -0.27 7.86
N ILE A 27 9.12 -0.72 8.48
CA ILE A 27 9.45 -0.46 9.87
C ILE A 27 10.80 0.26 9.86
N SER A 28 10.82 1.48 10.33
CA SER A 28 12.00 2.34 10.36
C SER A 28 12.43 2.61 11.80
N ASN A 29 13.67 3.07 11.97
CA ASN A 29 14.21 3.51 13.26
C ASN A 29 14.10 2.49 14.40
N ALA A 30 14.09 1.19 14.07
CA ALA A 30 14.09 0.14 15.07
C ALA A 30 15.42 0.10 15.81
N THR A 31 15.39 0.18 17.15
CA THR A 31 16.61 0.16 17.97
C THR A 31 17.13 -1.28 18.10
N ILE A 32 17.89 -1.71 17.09
CA ILE A 32 18.39 -3.10 16.97
C ILE A 32 19.44 -3.49 18.00
N THR A 33 20.05 -2.53 18.70
CA THR A 33 20.95 -2.79 19.84
C THR A 33 20.23 -3.45 21.03
N LYS A 34 18.91 -3.34 21.09
CA LYS A 34 18.08 -4.01 22.08
C LYS A 34 17.76 -5.42 21.60
N ALA A 35 18.08 -6.42 22.43
CA ALA A 35 17.89 -7.82 22.10
C ALA A 35 16.44 -8.13 21.66
N GLY A 36 16.28 -8.88 20.59
CA GLY A 36 15.01 -9.36 20.07
C GLY A 36 14.20 -8.32 19.25
N VAL A 37 14.63 -7.06 19.16
CA VAL A 37 13.89 -6.04 18.38
C VAL A 37 13.92 -6.39 16.90
N ALA A 38 15.08 -6.68 16.34
CA ALA A 38 15.21 -7.05 14.93
C ALA A 38 14.37 -8.29 14.58
N ASP A 39 14.43 -9.33 15.44
CA ASP A 39 13.67 -10.56 15.22
C ASP A 39 12.15 -10.31 15.26
N THR A 40 11.68 -9.49 16.19
CA THR A 40 10.26 -9.16 16.27
C THR A 40 9.81 -8.30 15.08
N CYS A 41 10.64 -7.37 14.58
CA CYS A 41 10.33 -6.63 13.36
C CYS A 41 10.21 -7.58 12.15
N LEU A 42 11.06 -8.57 12.02
CA LEU A 42 10.94 -9.59 10.96
C LEU A 42 9.65 -10.41 11.09
N ILE A 43 9.26 -10.79 12.31
CA ILE A 43 7.98 -11.50 12.55
C ILE A 43 6.79 -10.63 12.12
N ILE A 44 6.79 -9.34 12.45
CA ILE A 44 5.73 -8.42 12.04
C ILE A 44 5.64 -8.34 10.51
N LEU A 45 6.78 -8.22 9.83
CA LEU A 45 6.80 -8.20 8.36
C LEU A 45 6.30 -9.52 7.76
N HIS A 46 6.68 -10.65 8.34
CA HIS A 46 6.20 -11.98 7.93
C HIS A 46 4.68 -12.10 8.11
N ASP A 47 4.14 -11.67 9.26
CA ASP A 47 2.71 -11.70 9.50
C ASP A 47 1.93 -10.83 8.50
N TRP A 48 2.46 -9.65 8.16
CA TRP A 48 1.86 -8.81 7.12
C TRP A 48 1.94 -9.44 5.73
N ALA A 49 3.03 -10.16 5.46
CA ALA A 49 3.28 -10.78 4.16
C ALA A 49 2.27 -11.88 3.80
N GLY A 50 1.78 -12.67 4.76
CA GLY A 50 0.94 -13.83 4.45
C GLY A 50 -0.06 -14.25 5.52
N SER A 51 -0.08 -13.61 6.70
CA SER A 51 -0.81 -14.12 7.87
C SER A 51 -1.84 -13.15 8.47
N LEU A 52 -2.30 -12.14 7.70
CA LEU A 52 -3.32 -11.21 8.17
C LEU A 52 -4.66 -11.93 8.38
N LEU A 53 -5.28 -11.71 9.55
CA LEU A 53 -6.54 -12.35 9.92
C LEU A 53 -7.75 -11.81 9.14
N LEU A 54 -7.74 -10.55 8.74
CA LEU A 54 -8.78 -9.88 7.97
C LEU A 54 -10.19 -10.16 8.51
N LYS A 55 -10.39 -9.94 9.82
CA LYS A 55 -11.69 -10.16 10.48
C LYS A 55 -12.71 -9.11 10.02
N ASP A 56 -13.98 -9.51 9.91
CA ASP A 56 -15.04 -8.65 9.40
C ASP A 56 -15.15 -7.33 10.16
N ASN A 57 -15.11 -7.38 11.47
CA ASN A 57 -15.19 -6.20 12.32
C ASN A 57 -13.98 -5.25 12.16
N GLU A 58 -12.80 -5.78 11.90
CA GLU A 58 -11.58 -5.00 11.65
C GLU A 58 -11.64 -4.34 10.25
N ILE A 59 -12.16 -5.07 9.26
CA ILE A 59 -12.39 -4.53 7.92
C ILE A 59 -13.38 -3.37 7.97
N ASP A 60 -14.48 -3.51 8.71
CA ASP A 60 -15.49 -2.45 8.82
C ASP A 60 -14.97 -1.19 9.53
N GLN A 61 -14.13 -1.37 10.55
CA GLN A 61 -13.47 -0.24 11.20
C GLN A 61 -12.54 0.50 10.22
N GLU A 62 -11.78 -0.25 9.42
CA GLU A 62 -10.84 0.32 8.45
C GLU A 62 -11.54 1.05 7.30
N ARG A 63 -12.73 0.62 6.89
CA ARG A 63 -13.55 1.38 5.91
C ARG A 63 -13.76 2.82 6.35
N GLY A 64 -14.05 3.03 7.65
CA GLY A 64 -14.21 4.37 8.22
C GLY A 64 -12.93 5.20 8.12
N VAL A 65 -11.78 4.61 8.38
CA VAL A 65 -10.47 5.26 8.28
C VAL A 65 -10.18 5.67 6.84
N ILE A 66 -10.35 4.77 5.88
CA ILE A 66 -10.13 5.06 4.44
C ILE A 66 -11.08 6.15 3.94
N ARG A 67 -12.35 6.13 4.38
CA ARG A 67 -13.33 7.18 4.03
C ARG A 67 -12.89 8.56 4.53
N GLU A 68 -12.38 8.65 5.76
CA GLU A 68 -11.87 9.90 6.31
C GLU A 68 -10.59 10.35 5.61
N GLU A 69 -9.72 9.43 5.22
CA GLU A 69 -8.54 9.72 4.42
C GLU A 69 -8.92 10.30 3.06
N TRP A 70 -9.85 9.65 2.34
CA TRP A 70 -10.37 10.12 1.06
C TRP A 70 -10.98 11.52 1.19
N ARG A 71 -11.86 11.74 2.19
CA ARG A 71 -12.47 13.04 2.45
C ARG A 71 -11.41 14.12 2.74
N THR A 72 -10.42 13.79 3.55
CA THR A 72 -9.36 14.71 3.95
C THR A 72 -8.47 15.08 2.76
N ARG A 73 -8.11 14.12 1.91
CA ARG A 73 -7.29 14.37 0.70
C ARG A 73 -8.02 15.31 -0.27
N ARG A 74 -9.30 15.05 -0.55
CA ARG A 74 -10.09 15.90 -1.46
C ARG A 74 -10.34 17.29 -0.93
N SER A 75 -10.48 17.46 0.38
CA SER A 75 -10.83 18.74 0.97
C SER A 75 -9.66 19.70 1.13
N ARG A 76 -8.42 19.21 1.17
CA ARG A 76 -7.28 20.01 1.60
C ARG A 76 -6.65 20.87 0.51
N ILE A 77 -6.51 20.35 -0.71
CA ILE A 77 -5.81 21.09 -1.78
C ILE A 77 -6.40 20.84 -3.17
N ALA A 78 -6.53 21.89 -3.96
CA ALA A 78 -7.02 21.83 -5.33
C ALA A 78 -6.20 20.88 -6.24
N PRO A 79 -4.86 20.86 -6.20
CA PRO A 79 -4.07 19.93 -7.02
C PRO A 79 -4.42 18.44 -6.84
N MET A 80 -4.79 18.02 -5.63
CA MET A 80 -5.22 16.63 -5.39
C MET A 80 -6.54 16.31 -6.08
N ARG A 81 -7.53 17.23 -5.97
CA ARG A 81 -8.81 17.08 -6.68
C ARG A 81 -8.63 17.06 -8.18
N MET A 82 -7.78 17.99 -8.70
CA MET A 82 -7.45 18.03 -10.12
C MET A 82 -6.83 16.73 -10.62
N MET A 83 -5.92 16.17 -9.87
CA MET A 83 -5.27 14.90 -10.23
C MET A 83 -6.29 13.76 -10.30
N GLU A 84 -7.15 13.63 -9.28
CA GLU A 84 -8.19 12.60 -9.27
C GLU A 84 -9.15 12.73 -10.46
N ASP A 85 -9.61 13.96 -10.75
CA ASP A 85 -10.55 14.23 -11.82
C ASP A 85 -9.88 14.14 -13.22
N ALA A 86 -8.58 14.42 -13.33
CA ALA A 86 -7.83 14.35 -14.58
C ALA A 86 -7.36 12.94 -14.96
N MET A 87 -7.10 12.07 -13.98
CA MET A 87 -6.56 10.72 -14.22
C MET A 87 -7.39 9.90 -15.22
N PRO A 88 -8.74 9.83 -15.13
CA PRO A 88 -9.55 9.11 -16.11
C PRO A 88 -9.41 9.64 -17.53
N VAL A 89 -9.12 10.94 -17.67
CA VAL A 89 -8.94 11.59 -18.96
C VAL A 89 -7.53 11.38 -19.51
N ILE A 90 -6.51 11.58 -18.67
CA ILE A 90 -5.10 11.40 -19.05
C ILE A 90 -4.81 9.95 -19.46
N TYR A 91 -5.40 8.99 -18.76
CA TYR A 91 -5.24 7.57 -19.03
C TYR A 91 -6.42 6.94 -19.77
N ALA A 92 -7.21 7.75 -20.47
CA ALA A 92 -8.38 7.28 -21.23
C ALA A 92 -8.00 6.12 -22.18
N GLY A 93 -8.78 5.05 -22.15
CA GLY A 93 -8.51 3.82 -22.92
C GLY A 93 -7.49 2.87 -22.29
N SER A 94 -6.93 3.23 -21.15
CA SER A 94 -6.10 2.33 -20.34
C SER A 94 -6.81 1.95 -19.04
N LYS A 95 -6.53 0.77 -18.51
CA LYS A 95 -7.01 0.38 -17.18
C LYS A 95 -6.46 1.28 -16.06
N TYR A 96 -5.35 1.94 -16.27
CA TYR A 96 -4.78 2.89 -15.30
C TYR A 96 -5.69 4.10 -15.01
N ALA A 97 -6.66 4.39 -15.88
CA ALA A 97 -7.68 5.42 -15.65
C ALA A 97 -8.45 5.22 -14.33
N ASP A 98 -8.64 3.95 -13.90
CA ASP A 98 -9.42 3.57 -12.72
C ASP A 98 -8.55 3.04 -11.56
N CYS A 99 -7.22 3.20 -11.64
CA CYS A 99 -6.28 2.60 -10.71
C CYS A 99 -5.67 3.59 -9.69
N LEU A 100 -6.43 4.59 -9.24
CA LEU A 100 -5.97 5.44 -8.13
C LEU A 100 -5.83 4.61 -6.83
N PRO A 101 -4.70 4.74 -6.11
CA PRO A 101 -4.45 3.94 -4.90
C PRO A 101 -5.50 4.08 -3.81
N ILE A 102 -6.12 5.27 -3.68
CA ILE A 102 -7.21 5.49 -2.71
C ILE A 102 -8.50 4.74 -3.11
N GLY A 103 -8.64 4.40 -4.39
CA GLY A 103 -9.81 3.72 -4.94
C GLY A 103 -11.05 4.59 -5.04
N HIS A 104 -12.15 3.93 -5.39
CA HIS A 104 -13.48 4.55 -5.45
C HIS A 104 -14.19 4.33 -4.11
N ILE A 105 -14.71 5.40 -3.51
CA ILE A 105 -15.32 5.33 -2.18
C ILE A 105 -16.54 4.39 -2.14
N GLU A 106 -17.28 4.32 -3.22
CA GLU A 106 -18.43 3.41 -3.37
C GLU A 106 -17.99 1.94 -3.29
N VAL A 107 -16.79 1.62 -3.81
CA VAL A 107 -16.21 0.28 -3.68
C VAL A 107 -15.79 0.02 -2.25
N VAL A 108 -15.12 0.97 -1.60
CA VAL A 108 -14.71 0.85 -0.19
C VAL A 108 -15.93 0.58 0.71
N ASP A 109 -17.04 1.24 0.42
CA ASP A 109 -18.27 1.12 1.22
C ASP A 109 -19.00 -0.21 1.02
N THR A 110 -18.85 -0.85 -0.14
CA THR A 110 -19.73 -1.95 -0.57
C THR A 110 -19.04 -3.27 -0.85
N PHE A 111 -17.69 -3.33 -0.95
CA PHE A 111 -17.03 -4.59 -1.23
C PHE A 111 -17.30 -5.63 -0.14
N ARG A 112 -17.44 -6.89 -0.53
CA ARG A 112 -17.66 -8.00 0.39
C ARG A 112 -16.32 -8.42 1.02
N TYR A 113 -16.36 -8.89 2.26
CA TYR A 113 -15.14 -9.31 3.00
C TYR A 113 -14.34 -10.40 2.28
N ASP A 114 -15.04 -11.33 1.62
CA ASP A 114 -14.41 -12.41 0.86
C ASP A 114 -13.60 -11.88 -0.33
N VAL A 115 -14.04 -10.80 -0.98
CA VAL A 115 -13.31 -10.16 -2.08
C VAL A 115 -11.95 -9.63 -1.60
N LEU A 116 -11.90 -8.98 -0.42
CA LEU A 116 -10.63 -8.51 0.16
C LEU A 116 -9.71 -9.68 0.53
N ARG A 117 -10.27 -10.74 1.14
CA ARG A 117 -9.51 -11.95 1.50
C ARG A 117 -8.98 -12.68 0.27
N ASP A 118 -9.77 -12.75 -0.81
CA ASP A 118 -9.35 -13.34 -2.08
C ASP A 118 -8.25 -12.52 -2.75
N TYR A 119 -8.37 -11.19 -2.72
CA TYR A 119 -7.31 -10.30 -3.18
C TYR A 119 -6.01 -10.55 -2.42
N TYR A 120 -6.07 -10.58 -1.08
CA TYR A 120 -4.91 -10.82 -0.23
C TYR A 120 -4.27 -12.17 -0.55
N ARG A 121 -5.03 -13.26 -0.59
CA ARG A 121 -4.52 -14.59 -0.93
C ARG A 121 -3.91 -14.69 -2.33
N ARG A 122 -4.44 -13.91 -3.27
CA ARG A 122 -3.98 -13.92 -4.66
C ARG A 122 -2.67 -13.16 -4.86
N TRP A 123 -2.49 -12.03 -4.17
CA TRP A 123 -1.41 -11.10 -4.45
C TRP A 123 -0.32 -11.08 -3.37
N TYR A 124 -0.66 -11.39 -2.12
CA TYR A 124 0.29 -11.48 -1.00
C TYR A 124 0.85 -12.89 -0.91
N ARG A 125 1.79 -13.18 -1.78
CA ARG A 125 2.38 -14.50 -1.94
C ARG A 125 3.91 -14.41 -2.06
N PRO A 126 4.68 -15.39 -1.59
CA PRO A 126 6.14 -15.30 -1.49
C PRO A 126 6.86 -14.99 -2.82
N ASP A 127 6.34 -15.49 -3.95
CA ASP A 127 6.92 -15.27 -5.28
C ASP A 127 6.66 -13.87 -5.87
N LEU A 128 5.84 -13.04 -5.21
CA LEU A 128 5.58 -11.65 -5.59
C LEU A 128 6.06 -10.64 -4.53
N GLN A 129 6.85 -11.09 -3.56
CA GLN A 129 7.34 -10.26 -2.46
C GLN A 129 8.85 -10.13 -2.47
N GLY A 130 9.34 -9.00 -1.95
CA GLY A 130 10.74 -8.76 -1.69
C GLY A 130 10.92 -8.21 -0.29
N ILE A 131 11.96 -8.65 0.42
CA ILE A 131 12.31 -8.16 1.75
C ILE A 131 13.62 -7.40 1.64
N ILE A 132 13.64 -6.19 2.17
CA ILE A 132 14.82 -5.32 2.19
C ILE A 132 15.08 -4.94 3.65
N VAL A 133 16.29 -5.21 4.13
CA VAL A 133 16.74 -4.83 5.47
C VAL A 133 17.99 -3.97 5.33
N VAL A 134 17.97 -2.79 5.96
CA VAL A 134 19.09 -1.84 5.92
C VAL A 134 19.40 -1.37 7.33
N GLY A 135 20.66 -1.39 7.71
CA GLY A 135 21.11 -0.92 9.03
C GLY A 135 22.51 -1.41 9.39
N ASP A 136 22.93 -1.13 10.61
CA ASP A 136 24.18 -1.65 11.18
C ASP A 136 23.93 -3.10 11.67
N ILE A 137 23.96 -4.04 10.73
CA ILE A 137 23.61 -5.45 10.94
C ILE A 137 24.69 -6.38 10.37
N ASN A 138 24.78 -7.57 10.92
CA ASN A 138 25.48 -8.68 10.28
C ASN A 138 24.59 -9.24 9.15
N VAL A 139 25.03 -9.07 7.90
CA VAL A 139 24.23 -9.43 6.72
C VAL A 139 23.99 -10.94 6.64
N ASP A 140 25.00 -11.78 6.93
CA ASP A 140 24.88 -13.23 6.85
C ASP A 140 23.91 -13.79 7.90
N GLU A 141 23.98 -13.25 9.10
CA GLU A 141 23.03 -13.61 10.18
C GLU A 141 21.60 -13.17 9.87
N MET A 142 21.43 -11.96 9.33
CA MET A 142 20.12 -11.43 8.96
C MET A 142 19.52 -12.25 7.82
N GLU A 143 20.29 -12.57 6.79
CA GLU A 143 19.85 -13.43 5.69
C GLU A 143 19.43 -14.82 6.20
N ALA A 144 20.21 -15.42 7.10
CA ALA A 144 19.88 -16.70 7.70
C ALA A 144 18.56 -16.64 8.50
N LYS A 145 18.32 -15.56 9.24
CA LYS A 145 17.07 -15.36 9.99
C LYS A 145 15.87 -15.24 9.05
N ILE A 146 15.98 -14.44 7.98
CA ILE A 146 14.94 -14.29 6.97
C ILE A 146 14.63 -15.66 6.33
N LYS A 147 15.64 -16.36 5.84
CA LYS A 147 15.48 -17.70 5.24
C LYS A 147 14.80 -18.69 6.19
N ASN A 148 15.18 -18.67 7.46
CA ASN A 148 14.57 -19.56 8.44
C ASN A 148 13.11 -19.20 8.76
N LEU A 149 12.77 -17.91 8.79
CA LEU A 149 11.42 -17.44 9.08
C LEU A 149 10.44 -17.76 7.93
N PHE A 150 10.88 -17.60 6.69
CA PHE A 150 10.04 -17.77 5.49
C PHE A 150 10.15 -19.18 4.84
N LYS A 151 10.93 -20.10 5.41
CA LYS A 151 11.22 -21.42 4.80
C LYS A 151 10.00 -22.32 4.58
N ASP A 152 8.99 -22.17 5.42
CA ASP A 152 7.78 -22.99 5.39
C ASP A 152 6.64 -22.32 4.57
N ASP A 153 6.87 -21.11 4.06
CA ASP A 153 5.90 -20.42 3.24
C ASP A 153 5.78 -21.10 1.89
N THR A 154 4.58 -21.49 1.56
CA THR A 154 4.29 -22.19 0.31
C THR A 154 3.88 -21.19 -0.78
N VAL A 155 4.44 -21.37 -1.97
CA VAL A 155 4.00 -20.62 -3.14
C VAL A 155 2.76 -21.30 -3.72
N PRO A 156 1.58 -20.65 -3.71
CA PRO A 156 0.37 -21.21 -4.30
C PRO A 156 0.56 -21.46 -5.80
N ALA A 157 -0.04 -22.53 -6.32
CA ALA A 157 -0.05 -22.79 -7.76
C ALA A 157 -0.75 -21.65 -8.53
N GLY A 158 -0.32 -21.40 -9.77
CA GLY A 158 -0.97 -20.42 -10.66
C GLY A 158 -0.70 -18.97 -10.23
N ALA A 159 0.56 -18.52 -10.32
CA ALA A 159 0.88 -17.11 -10.13
C ALA A 159 0.02 -16.22 -11.04
N PRO A 160 -0.57 -15.13 -10.51
CA PRO A 160 -1.24 -14.18 -11.37
C PRO A 160 -0.21 -13.55 -12.31
N GLU A 161 -0.56 -13.50 -13.59
CA GLU A 161 0.29 -12.85 -14.57
C GLU A 161 0.28 -11.33 -14.33
N ARG A 162 1.45 -10.73 -14.28
CA ARG A 162 1.58 -9.27 -14.21
C ARG A 162 1.33 -8.69 -15.58
N THR A 163 0.22 -7.98 -15.72
CA THR A 163 -0.15 -7.33 -16.96
C THR A 163 0.23 -5.84 -16.92
N TYR A 164 0.98 -5.40 -17.92
CA TYR A 164 1.22 -3.97 -18.15
C TYR A 164 0.21 -3.45 -19.15
N TYR A 165 -0.52 -2.41 -18.77
CA TYR A 165 -1.52 -1.81 -19.62
C TYR A 165 -0.89 -0.67 -20.43
N GLY A 166 -1.06 -0.70 -21.76
CA GLY A 166 -0.67 0.42 -22.61
C GLY A 166 -1.51 1.65 -22.30
N VAL A 167 -0.90 2.81 -22.44
CA VAL A 167 -1.58 4.09 -22.40
C VAL A 167 -1.62 4.63 -23.84
N PRO A 168 -2.83 4.83 -24.44
CA PRO A 168 -2.92 5.39 -25.78
C PRO A 168 -2.37 6.81 -25.84
N ASP A 169 -1.76 7.16 -26.98
CA ASP A 169 -1.32 8.54 -27.22
C ASP A 169 -2.52 9.45 -27.33
N ASN A 170 -2.62 10.44 -26.47
CA ASN A 170 -3.57 11.53 -26.61
C ASN A 170 -3.03 12.56 -27.60
N LYS A 171 -3.74 12.76 -28.70
CA LYS A 171 -3.39 13.74 -29.73
C LYS A 171 -4.01 15.12 -29.49
N GLU A 172 -4.91 15.21 -28.53
CA GLU A 172 -5.61 16.45 -28.20
C GLU A 172 -5.05 17.08 -26.93
N MET A 173 -4.93 18.40 -26.92
CA MET A 173 -4.57 19.13 -25.72
C MET A 173 -5.77 19.16 -24.78
N ILE A 174 -5.58 18.67 -23.56
CA ILE A 174 -6.59 18.70 -22.52
C ILE A 174 -6.19 19.77 -21.51
N VAL A 175 -7.08 20.71 -21.26
CA VAL A 175 -6.90 21.77 -20.26
C VAL A 175 -7.84 21.48 -19.09
N TYR A 176 -7.28 21.30 -17.90
CA TYR A 176 -8.02 21.07 -16.69
C TYR A 176 -7.81 22.19 -15.70
N THR A 177 -8.89 22.79 -15.22
CA THR A 177 -8.83 23.89 -14.25
C THR A 177 -9.67 23.58 -13.02
N GLN A 178 -9.13 23.88 -11.85
CA GLN A 178 -9.85 23.77 -10.59
C GLN A 178 -9.67 25.07 -9.81
N ALA A 179 -10.78 25.63 -9.35
CA ALA A 179 -10.74 26.81 -8.50
C ALA A 179 -10.59 26.42 -7.03
N ASP A 180 -9.66 27.05 -6.37
CA ASP A 180 -9.55 27.04 -4.91
C ASP A 180 -9.49 28.49 -4.42
N LYS A 181 -10.07 28.76 -3.26
CA LYS A 181 -10.08 30.11 -2.69
C LYS A 181 -8.68 30.60 -2.33
N GLU A 182 -7.80 29.67 -1.97
CA GLU A 182 -6.47 30.00 -1.47
C GLU A 182 -5.36 29.79 -2.50
N GLN A 183 -5.54 28.87 -3.43
CA GLN A 183 -4.51 28.53 -4.43
C GLN A 183 -5.15 28.15 -5.78
N PRO A 184 -5.40 29.09 -6.66
CA PRO A 184 -5.84 28.77 -8.02
C PRO A 184 -4.72 28.02 -8.76
N THR A 185 -5.05 26.89 -9.37
CA THR A 185 -4.09 26.04 -10.09
C THR A 185 -4.61 25.79 -11.51
N LEU A 186 -3.71 25.89 -12.49
CA LEU A 186 -3.94 25.55 -13.88
C LEU A 186 -2.93 24.48 -14.30
N ASN A 187 -3.41 23.36 -14.82
CA ASN A 187 -2.59 22.34 -15.48
C ASN A 187 -2.96 22.24 -16.97
N LEU A 188 -1.94 22.21 -17.80
CA LEU A 188 -2.05 22.04 -19.25
C LEU A 188 -1.46 20.70 -19.64
#